data_330190753f117587c05f62fcbae7ccee
#
_entry.id   330190753f117587c05f62fcbae7ccee
#
_cell.length_a   1.000
_cell.length_b   1.000
_cell.length_c   1.000
_cell.angle_alpha   90.00
_cell.angle_beta   90.00
_cell.angle_gamma   90.00
#
_symmetry.space_group_name_H-M   'P 1'
#
loop_
_entity.id
_entity.type
_entity.pdbx_description
1 polymer ?
#
loop_
_entity_poly.entity_id
_entity_poly.type
_entity_poly.pdbx_seq_one_letter_code
_entity_poly.pdbx_strand_id
1 'polypeptide(L)'
;MVTIKEYSVPQSLEEAYKILISKKNNVILGGCRFIKLSNKNIGTAIDLKDINLNYIKEDEKNILIGADTSLRSLEIDKTIKNYCSGILSSAVSNIVGVQFRQGARIGASVFSKYGFSDLIPALLVVGAKVRLYNKGILELSEFLDSELSRDILVEVILPKKDAIAVFDSIRKCTGDFSVLNSAMLKENDTYKIAIGARPQKARLALEASNILNKEKDIDKASIVASKELTYGSNMRASKEYRKDMASALVKRMYNAIEEGMYND
;
A
#
# COMPACT_ATOMS: atom_id res chain seq x y z
N MET A 1 11.94 20.61 -14.01
CA MET A 1 12.50 20.66 -12.63
C MET A 1 11.42 21.13 -11.68
N VAL A 2 11.29 20.55 -10.49
CA VAL A 2 10.35 21.03 -9.48
C VAL A 2 10.79 22.40 -8.97
N THR A 3 9.84 23.33 -8.82
CA THR A 3 10.07 24.67 -8.25
C THR A 3 9.23 24.79 -6.98
N ILE A 4 9.84 25.23 -5.89
CA ILE A 4 9.19 25.48 -4.60
C ILE A 4 9.34 26.96 -4.28
N LYS A 5 8.22 27.67 -4.07
CA LYS A 5 8.24 29.11 -3.75
C LYS A 5 8.45 29.36 -2.25
N GLU A 6 7.80 28.55 -1.42
CA GLU A 6 7.82 28.68 0.02
C GLU A 6 8.01 27.31 0.69
N TYR A 7 8.65 27.27 1.85
CA TYR A 7 8.80 26.09 2.69
C TYR A 7 8.24 26.40 4.08
N SER A 8 7.40 25.50 4.60
CA SER A 8 6.77 25.67 5.90
C SER A 8 6.88 24.39 6.73
N VAL A 9 7.15 24.57 8.03
CA VAL A 9 7.20 23.52 9.05
C VAL A 9 6.18 23.86 10.14
N PRO A 10 4.88 23.48 9.94
CA PRO A 10 3.83 23.75 10.90
C PRO A 10 4.05 22.96 12.20
N GLN A 11 3.57 23.53 13.31
CA GLN A 11 3.66 22.92 14.64
C GLN A 11 2.41 22.07 14.99
N SER A 12 1.38 22.11 14.16
CA SER A 12 0.15 21.33 14.37
C SER A 12 -0.48 20.88 13.06
N LEU A 13 -1.30 19.83 13.13
CA LEU A 13 -2.10 19.36 11.98
C LEU A 13 -3.09 20.43 11.50
N GLU A 14 -3.63 21.22 12.42
CA GLU A 14 -4.53 22.31 12.09
C GLU A 14 -3.85 23.38 11.24
N GLU A 15 -2.67 23.82 11.65
CA GLU A 15 -1.85 24.77 10.89
C GLU A 15 -1.45 24.20 9.52
N ALA A 16 -0.97 22.95 9.49
CA ALA A 16 -0.62 22.26 8.25
C ALA A 16 -1.80 22.19 7.28
N TYR A 17 -3.00 21.88 7.79
CA TYR A 17 -4.21 21.81 6.98
C TYR A 17 -4.65 23.18 6.45
N LYS A 18 -4.63 24.23 7.29
CA LYS A 18 -4.91 25.60 6.85
C LYS A 18 -3.99 26.04 5.72
N ILE A 19 -2.68 25.77 5.84
CA ILE A 19 -1.71 26.06 4.77
C ILE A 19 -2.03 25.21 3.52
N LEU A 20 -2.29 23.90 3.70
CA LEU A 20 -2.59 23.01 2.59
C LEU A 20 -3.75 23.50 1.73
N ILE A 21 -4.86 23.92 2.35
CA ILE A 21 -6.07 24.33 1.61
C ILE A 21 -6.02 25.75 1.09
N SER A 22 -5.12 26.60 1.58
CA SER A 22 -5.05 28.04 1.22
C SER A 22 -4.73 28.27 -0.26
N LYS A 23 -3.95 27.40 -0.91
CA LYS A 23 -3.62 27.48 -2.35
C LYS A 23 -3.63 26.08 -2.98
N LYS A 24 -4.15 25.93 -4.20
CA LYS A 24 -4.27 24.63 -4.91
C LYS A 24 -2.94 23.92 -5.14
N ASN A 25 -1.84 24.64 -5.25
CA ASN A 25 -0.51 24.10 -5.50
C ASN A 25 0.36 23.93 -4.25
N ASN A 26 -0.19 24.08 -3.04
CA ASN A 26 0.48 23.70 -1.82
C ASN A 26 0.49 22.18 -1.68
N VAL A 27 1.59 21.61 -1.18
CA VAL A 27 1.83 20.15 -1.17
C VAL A 27 2.48 19.73 0.15
N ILE A 28 1.99 18.64 0.73
CA ILE A 28 2.64 17.95 1.84
C ILE A 28 3.84 17.15 1.32
N LEU A 29 4.97 17.28 1.99
CA LEU A 29 6.17 16.51 1.70
C LEU A 29 6.12 15.16 2.43
N GLY A 30 6.28 14.07 1.68
CA GLY A 30 6.32 12.70 2.23
C GLY A 30 7.57 11.95 1.76
N GLY A 31 8.75 12.45 2.13
CA GLY A 31 10.04 11.86 1.75
C GLY A 31 10.51 12.20 0.34
N CYS A 32 9.77 12.94 -0.45
CA CYS A 32 10.13 13.59 -1.72
C CYS A 32 10.66 12.67 -2.84
N ARG A 33 10.40 11.33 -2.79
CA ARG A 33 11.01 10.37 -3.73
C ARG A 33 10.58 10.57 -5.18
N PHE A 34 9.31 10.93 -5.41
CA PHE A 34 8.76 11.16 -6.75
C PHE A 34 8.60 12.64 -7.09
N ILE A 35 8.36 13.51 -6.10
CA ILE A 35 8.11 14.93 -6.35
C ILE A 35 9.31 15.61 -7.02
N LYS A 36 10.54 15.23 -6.63
CA LYS A 36 11.79 15.74 -7.22
C LYS A 36 11.95 15.42 -8.71
N LEU A 37 11.27 14.39 -9.21
CA LEU A 37 11.29 13.98 -10.61
C LEU A 37 10.20 14.66 -11.43
N SER A 38 9.36 15.48 -10.81
CA SER A 38 8.25 16.17 -11.47
C SER A 38 8.66 17.56 -11.96
N ASN A 39 7.82 18.13 -12.82
CA ASN A 39 7.92 19.54 -13.26
C ASN A 39 6.88 20.42 -12.53
N LYS A 40 6.53 20.07 -11.29
CA LYS A 40 5.51 20.79 -10.51
C LYS A 40 6.00 22.15 -10.06
N ASN A 41 5.12 23.13 -10.14
CA ASN A 41 5.30 24.45 -9.53
C ASN A 41 4.52 24.47 -8.21
N ILE A 42 5.24 24.33 -7.10
CA ILE A 42 4.69 24.22 -5.75
C ILE A 42 4.65 25.61 -5.12
N GLY A 43 3.49 26.01 -4.56
CA GLY A 43 3.35 27.23 -3.77
C GLY A 43 4.11 27.09 -2.46
N THR A 44 3.53 26.39 -1.50
CA THR A 44 4.16 26.07 -0.22
C THR A 44 4.39 24.56 -0.12
N ALA A 45 5.63 24.16 0.10
CA ALA A 45 5.99 22.79 0.49
C ALA A 45 5.87 22.66 2.01
N ILE A 46 5.00 21.78 2.48
CA ILE A 46 4.65 21.61 3.89
C ILE A 46 5.35 20.37 4.41
N ASP A 47 6.25 20.54 5.38
CA ASP A 47 6.97 19.45 6.03
C ASP A 47 6.36 19.18 7.41
N LEU A 48 5.90 17.95 7.65
CA LEU A 48 5.23 17.55 8.88
C LEU A 48 6.20 17.03 9.96
N LYS A 49 7.50 17.23 9.81
CA LYS A 49 8.55 16.65 10.69
C LYS A 49 8.36 16.97 12.18
N ASP A 50 7.81 18.15 12.52
CA ASP A 50 7.63 18.60 13.89
C ASP A 50 6.27 18.17 14.50
N ILE A 51 5.42 17.45 13.73
CA ILE A 51 4.09 16.99 14.18
C ILE A 51 4.13 15.57 14.80
N ASN A 52 5.31 14.96 14.93
CA ASN A 52 5.50 13.64 15.57
C ASN A 52 4.65 12.51 14.96
N LEU A 53 4.56 12.44 13.63
CA LEU A 53 3.86 11.38 12.90
C LEU A 53 4.76 10.18 12.55
N ASN A 54 5.93 10.06 13.14
CA ASN A 54 6.85 8.94 12.95
C ASN A 54 6.75 7.98 14.14
N TYR A 55 5.87 7.01 14.07
CA TYR A 55 5.67 6.00 15.11
C TYR A 55 5.06 4.71 14.58
N ILE A 56 5.33 3.60 15.28
CA ILE A 56 4.58 2.35 15.22
C ILE A 56 4.17 2.08 16.66
N LYS A 57 2.87 2.05 16.94
CA LYS A 57 2.29 1.87 18.29
C LYS A 57 1.20 0.83 18.25
N GLU A 58 0.94 0.21 19.37
CA GLU A 58 -0.14 -0.75 19.53
C GLU A 58 -1.14 -0.27 20.56
N ASP A 59 -2.42 -0.44 20.27
CA ASP A 59 -3.50 -0.42 21.25
C ASP A 59 -4.07 -1.85 21.44
N GLU A 60 -5.17 -2.00 22.17
CA GLU A 60 -5.79 -3.31 22.43
C GLU A 60 -6.25 -4.00 21.12
N LYS A 61 -6.67 -3.25 20.11
CA LYS A 61 -7.33 -3.75 18.90
C LYS A 61 -6.53 -3.54 17.62
N ASN A 62 -5.57 -2.60 17.64
CA ASN A 62 -4.94 -2.12 16.41
C ASN A 62 -3.42 -1.95 16.57
N ILE A 63 -2.73 -1.95 15.43
CA ILE A 63 -1.40 -1.38 15.26
C ILE A 63 -1.57 -0.07 14.52
N LEU A 64 -1.05 1.01 15.06
CA LEU A 64 -1.14 2.37 14.55
C LEU A 64 0.21 2.80 13.96
N ILE A 65 0.23 3.15 12.69
CA ILE A 65 1.45 3.54 11.98
C ILE A 65 1.31 4.98 11.51
N GLY A 66 2.07 5.88 12.13
CA GLY A 66 2.05 7.30 11.79
C GLY A 66 2.52 7.56 10.36
N ALA A 67 1.95 8.55 9.70
CA ALA A 67 2.15 8.82 8.27
C ALA A 67 3.61 9.14 7.89
N ASP A 68 4.41 9.67 8.80
CA ASP A 68 5.84 9.97 8.55
C ASP A 68 6.77 8.79 8.86
N THR A 69 6.24 7.62 9.20
CA THR A 69 7.04 6.40 9.38
C THR A 69 7.64 5.97 8.05
N SER A 70 8.95 5.65 8.06
CA SER A 70 9.65 5.23 6.84
C SER A 70 9.27 3.82 6.42
N LEU A 71 9.36 3.50 5.11
CA LEU A 71 9.19 2.13 4.65
C LEU A 71 10.30 1.21 5.20
N ARG A 72 11.49 1.76 5.52
CA ARG A 72 12.55 1.00 6.19
C ARG A 72 12.14 0.62 7.61
N SER A 73 11.48 1.50 8.34
CA SER A 73 10.94 1.15 9.66
C SER A 73 9.93 0.01 9.58
N LEU A 74 9.01 0.02 8.61
CA LEU A 74 8.09 -1.10 8.37
C LEU A 74 8.81 -2.42 8.07
N GLU A 75 9.91 -2.35 7.32
CA GLU A 75 10.69 -3.53 6.93
C GLU A 75 11.36 -4.22 8.13
N ILE A 76 11.82 -3.45 9.12
CA ILE A 76 12.66 -3.97 10.21
C ILE A 76 11.98 -4.05 11.59
N ASP A 77 10.87 -3.37 11.76
CA ASP A 77 10.14 -3.33 13.03
C ASP A 77 9.63 -4.72 13.43
N LYS A 78 9.81 -5.07 14.71
CA LYS A 78 9.46 -6.41 15.22
C LYS A 78 7.95 -6.65 15.23
N THR A 79 7.15 -5.67 15.59
CA THR A 79 5.68 -5.76 15.59
C THR A 79 5.17 -6.03 14.17
N ILE A 80 5.70 -5.29 13.17
CA ILE A 80 5.31 -5.45 11.78
C ILE A 80 5.79 -6.79 11.20
N LYS A 81 6.99 -7.25 11.56
CA LYS A 81 7.50 -8.57 11.14
C LYS A 81 6.67 -9.74 11.67
N ASN A 82 6.10 -9.59 12.87
CA ASN A 82 5.26 -10.62 13.46
C ASN A 82 3.78 -10.52 13.03
N TYR A 83 3.37 -9.39 12.47
CA TYR A 83 1.98 -9.16 12.07
C TYR A 83 1.65 -9.91 10.79
N CYS A 84 0.68 -10.83 10.84
CA CYS A 84 0.20 -11.63 9.70
C CYS A 84 1.36 -12.20 8.87
N SER A 85 2.28 -12.93 9.51
CA SER A 85 3.48 -13.54 8.88
C SER A 85 4.40 -12.53 8.19
N GLY A 86 4.44 -11.27 8.66
CA GLY A 86 5.35 -10.26 8.14
C GLY A 86 4.97 -9.69 6.76
N ILE A 87 3.74 -9.81 6.34
CA ILE A 87 3.29 -9.40 4.99
C ILE A 87 3.70 -7.97 4.61
N LEU A 88 3.62 -7.00 5.55
CA LEU A 88 3.99 -5.61 5.25
C LEU A 88 5.51 -5.45 5.10
N SER A 89 6.29 -6.14 5.94
CA SER A 89 7.74 -6.16 5.85
C SER A 89 8.17 -6.77 4.49
N SER A 90 7.58 -7.89 4.10
CA SER A 90 7.81 -8.53 2.80
C SER A 90 7.43 -7.61 1.63
N ALA A 91 6.25 -7.00 1.67
CA ALA A 91 5.78 -6.13 0.59
C ALA A 91 6.71 -4.92 0.33
N VAL A 92 7.36 -4.37 1.37
CA VAL A 92 8.25 -3.23 1.20
C VAL A 92 9.70 -3.60 0.92
N SER A 93 10.15 -4.82 1.25
CA SER A 93 11.56 -5.25 1.22
C SER A 93 12.23 -5.07 -0.16
N ASN A 94 11.49 -5.28 -1.24
CA ASN A 94 11.96 -5.17 -2.62
C ASN A 94 11.71 -3.80 -3.27
N ILE A 95 11.24 -2.80 -2.52
CA ILE A 95 11.06 -1.45 -3.05
C ILE A 95 12.43 -0.77 -3.18
N VAL A 96 12.95 -0.76 -4.39
CA VAL A 96 14.22 -0.14 -4.82
C VAL A 96 15.41 -0.60 -3.96
N GLY A 97 15.73 0.11 -2.88
CA GLY A 97 16.85 -0.17 -1.99
C GLY A 97 16.67 0.50 -0.64
N VAL A 98 17.56 0.16 0.31
CA VAL A 98 17.48 0.64 1.71
C VAL A 98 17.43 2.16 1.79
N GLN A 99 18.29 2.88 1.05
CA GLN A 99 18.33 4.35 1.06
C GLN A 99 17.02 4.96 0.54
N PHE A 100 16.37 4.31 -0.42
CA PHE A 100 15.07 4.76 -0.91
C PHE A 100 14.01 4.56 0.17
N ARG A 101 13.93 3.35 0.78
CA ARG A 101 12.96 3.00 1.81
C ARG A 101 13.14 3.83 3.09
N GLN A 102 14.38 4.19 3.43
CA GLN A 102 14.65 5.10 4.56
C GLN A 102 14.01 6.48 4.37
N GLY A 103 13.94 6.98 3.15
CA GLY A 103 13.34 8.28 2.88
C GLY A 103 11.89 8.25 2.42
N ALA A 104 11.36 7.12 1.92
CA ALA A 104 9.96 6.99 1.55
C ALA A 104 9.08 6.83 2.79
N ARG A 105 7.93 7.51 2.82
CA ARG A 105 6.99 7.52 3.95
C ARG A 105 5.74 6.74 3.63
N ILE A 106 5.21 6.03 4.64
CA ILE A 106 3.97 5.24 4.48
C ILE A 106 2.80 6.14 4.08
N GLY A 107 2.64 7.29 4.71
CA GLY A 107 1.57 8.23 4.41
C GLY A 107 1.57 8.68 2.95
N ALA A 108 2.75 9.06 2.43
CA ALA A 108 2.88 9.45 1.01
C ALA A 108 2.63 8.26 0.07
N SER A 109 3.12 7.06 0.42
CA SER A 109 2.95 5.85 -0.38
C SER A 109 1.47 5.45 -0.51
N VAL A 110 0.70 5.59 0.57
CA VAL A 110 -0.74 5.29 0.59
C VAL A 110 -1.55 6.42 -0.05
N PHE A 111 -1.29 7.68 0.33
CA PHE A 111 -2.07 8.84 -0.15
C PHE A 111 -1.95 9.04 -1.66
N SER A 112 -0.79 8.74 -2.24
CA SER A 112 -0.56 8.87 -3.68
C SER A 112 -1.36 7.89 -4.53
N LYS A 113 -1.87 6.80 -3.95
CA LYS A 113 -2.70 5.77 -4.64
C LYS A 113 -2.06 5.25 -5.93
N TYR A 114 -0.73 5.17 -5.98
CA TYR A 114 -0.04 4.73 -7.18
C TYR A 114 -0.40 3.30 -7.56
N GLY A 115 -0.71 3.09 -8.84
CA GLY A 115 -1.08 1.78 -9.38
C GLY A 115 0.03 0.72 -9.30
N PHE A 116 1.28 1.14 -9.10
CA PHE A 116 2.45 0.24 -8.95
C PHE A 116 2.85 0.00 -7.48
N SER A 117 2.05 0.44 -6.52
CA SER A 117 2.36 0.26 -5.10
C SER A 117 2.37 -1.21 -4.69
N ASP A 118 3.46 -1.67 -4.09
CA ASP A 118 3.55 -3.01 -3.52
C ASP A 118 2.87 -3.08 -2.13
N LEU A 119 2.87 -1.96 -1.42
CA LEU A 119 2.31 -1.88 -0.07
C LEU A 119 0.77 -1.96 -0.05
N ILE A 120 0.09 -1.38 -1.04
CA ILE A 120 -1.38 -1.28 -1.04
C ILE A 120 -2.08 -2.65 -1.08
N PRO A 121 -1.68 -3.65 -1.89
CA PRO A 121 -2.31 -4.98 -1.84
C PRO A 121 -2.21 -5.63 -0.47
N ALA A 122 -1.04 -5.54 0.19
CA ALA A 122 -0.82 -6.06 1.53
C ALA A 122 -1.73 -5.38 2.57
N LEU A 123 -1.87 -4.06 2.50
CA LEU A 123 -2.77 -3.30 3.37
C LEU A 123 -4.25 -3.63 3.12
N LEU A 124 -4.64 -3.89 1.88
CA LEU A 124 -6.03 -4.24 1.54
C LEU A 124 -6.47 -5.58 2.13
N VAL A 125 -5.64 -6.62 2.01
CA VAL A 125 -6.02 -7.96 2.51
C VAL A 125 -6.11 -8.02 4.03
N VAL A 126 -5.30 -7.24 4.74
CA VAL A 126 -5.38 -7.15 6.21
C VAL A 126 -6.54 -6.27 6.69
N GLY A 127 -7.23 -5.56 5.78
CA GLY A 127 -8.35 -4.68 6.14
C GLY A 127 -7.87 -3.40 6.84
N ALA A 128 -6.79 -2.82 6.34
CA ALA A 128 -6.26 -1.57 6.87
C ALA A 128 -7.25 -0.41 6.69
N LYS A 129 -7.21 0.54 7.64
CA LYS A 129 -7.92 1.81 7.57
C LYS A 129 -6.93 2.96 7.50
N VAL A 130 -7.39 4.12 7.05
CA VAL A 130 -6.61 5.35 7.05
C VAL A 130 -7.33 6.40 7.90
N ARG A 131 -6.57 7.10 8.74
CA ARG A 131 -7.06 8.31 9.43
C ARG A 131 -6.61 9.53 8.66
N LEU A 132 -7.59 10.29 8.19
CA LEU A 132 -7.38 11.61 7.57
C LEU A 132 -7.71 12.69 8.59
N TYR A 133 -7.01 13.82 8.52
CA TYR A 133 -7.22 14.93 9.47
C TYR A 133 -8.65 15.48 9.40
N ASN A 134 -9.14 15.78 8.21
CA ASN A 134 -10.44 16.40 8.02
C ASN A 134 -11.57 15.37 7.84
N LYS A 135 -11.33 14.27 7.11
CA LYS A 135 -12.36 13.26 6.80
C LYS A 135 -12.50 12.16 7.84
N GLY A 136 -11.63 12.10 8.84
CA GLY A 136 -11.65 11.04 9.85
C GLY A 136 -11.15 9.70 9.35
N ILE A 137 -11.70 8.60 9.90
CA ILE A 137 -11.26 7.23 9.57
C ILE A 137 -12.11 6.68 8.43
N LEU A 138 -11.43 6.14 7.41
CA LEU A 138 -12.02 5.45 6.27
C LEU A 138 -11.39 4.06 6.11
N GLU A 139 -12.16 3.10 5.61
CA GLU A 139 -11.59 1.85 5.08
C GLU A 139 -10.62 2.18 3.94
N LEU A 140 -9.50 1.46 3.86
CA LEU A 140 -8.52 1.72 2.79
C LEU A 140 -9.14 1.56 1.39
N SER A 141 -10.02 0.58 1.20
CA SER A 141 -10.72 0.36 -0.08
C SER A 141 -11.57 1.57 -0.48
N GLU A 142 -12.34 2.15 0.45
CA GLU A 142 -13.12 3.36 0.23
C GLU A 142 -12.23 4.57 -0.08
N PHE A 143 -11.13 4.72 0.70
CA PHE A 143 -10.17 5.78 0.44
C PHE A 143 -9.55 5.66 -0.96
N LEU A 144 -9.20 4.46 -1.41
CA LEU A 144 -8.63 4.25 -2.75
C LEU A 144 -9.63 4.62 -3.86
N ASP A 145 -10.91 4.35 -3.68
CA ASP A 145 -11.95 4.66 -4.66
C ASP A 145 -12.39 6.13 -4.63
N SER A 146 -12.19 6.81 -3.49
CA SER A 146 -12.49 8.24 -3.38
C SER A 146 -11.62 9.08 -4.33
N GLU A 147 -12.12 10.24 -4.74
CA GLU A 147 -11.29 11.25 -5.39
C GLU A 147 -10.17 11.74 -4.45
N LEU A 148 -9.01 12.07 -5.02
CA LEU A 148 -7.91 12.66 -4.25
C LEU A 148 -8.37 13.99 -3.66
N SER A 149 -8.65 13.97 -2.37
CA SER A 149 -9.02 15.19 -1.64
C SER A 149 -7.78 15.87 -1.08
N ARG A 150 -7.89 17.16 -0.83
CA ARG A 150 -6.88 17.95 -0.13
C ARG A 150 -7.05 17.71 1.37
N ASP A 151 -6.40 16.68 1.85
CA ASP A 151 -6.42 16.26 3.25
C ASP A 151 -5.03 15.79 3.69
N ILE A 152 -4.84 15.59 5.00
CA ILE A 152 -3.60 15.08 5.56
C ILE A 152 -3.85 13.65 6.04
N LEU A 153 -3.12 12.69 5.50
CA LEU A 153 -3.08 11.34 6.06
C LEU A 153 -2.25 11.39 7.35
N VAL A 154 -2.87 11.05 8.47
CA VAL A 154 -2.28 11.11 9.81
C VAL A 154 -1.66 9.77 10.16
N GLU A 155 -2.39 8.68 9.94
CA GLU A 155 -1.92 7.32 10.24
C GLU A 155 -2.62 6.26 9.41
N VAL A 156 -1.98 5.09 9.31
CA VAL A 156 -2.55 3.84 8.83
C VAL A 156 -2.85 2.97 10.05
N ILE A 157 -4.05 2.41 10.09
CA ILE A 157 -4.56 1.59 11.20
C ILE A 157 -4.69 0.15 10.71
N LEU A 158 -4.02 -0.77 11.37
CA LEU A 158 -4.09 -2.21 11.08
C LEU A 158 -4.87 -2.89 12.20
N PRO A 159 -6.00 -3.57 11.94
CA PRO A 159 -6.68 -4.35 12.96
C PRO A 159 -5.80 -5.54 13.39
N LYS A 160 -5.61 -5.74 14.69
CA LYS A 160 -4.95 -6.94 15.22
C LYS A 160 -5.76 -8.18 14.86
N LYS A 161 -5.07 -9.20 14.37
CA LYS A 161 -5.69 -10.46 13.95
C LYS A 161 -4.69 -11.60 13.98
N ASP A 162 -5.19 -12.78 14.19
CA ASP A 162 -4.44 -14.03 14.04
C ASP A 162 -4.70 -14.58 12.64
N ALA A 163 -3.81 -14.24 11.72
CA ALA A 163 -3.94 -14.57 10.31
C ALA A 163 -2.58 -14.78 9.66
N ILE A 164 -2.55 -15.63 8.66
CA ILE A 164 -1.39 -15.82 7.79
C ILE A 164 -1.61 -14.99 6.53
N ALA A 165 -0.59 -14.26 6.10
CA ALA A 165 -0.70 -13.52 4.86
C ALA A 165 0.61 -13.52 4.08
N VAL A 166 0.51 -13.58 2.75
CA VAL A 166 1.63 -13.64 1.82
C VAL A 166 1.50 -12.52 0.79
N PHE A 167 2.61 -11.88 0.51
CA PHE A 167 2.76 -10.94 -0.60
C PHE A 167 3.71 -11.52 -1.64
N ASP A 168 3.37 -11.40 -2.92
CA ASP A 168 4.24 -11.83 -4.01
C ASP A 168 4.13 -10.89 -5.21
N SER A 169 5.19 -10.83 -6.02
CA SER A 169 5.26 -9.92 -7.16
C SER A 169 6.13 -10.44 -8.30
N ILE A 170 5.75 -10.06 -9.50
CA ILE A 170 6.55 -10.32 -10.72
C ILE A 170 7.22 -9.02 -11.12
N ARG A 171 8.54 -9.07 -11.30
CA ARG A 171 9.40 -7.95 -11.66
C ARG A 171 10.35 -8.36 -12.79
N LYS A 172 10.82 -7.39 -13.58
CA LYS A 172 11.87 -7.65 -14.59
C LYS A 172 13.25 -7.84 -13.96
N CYS A 173 13.52 -7.09 -12.89
CA CYS A 173 14.72 -7.22 -12.06
C CYS A 173 14.42 -6.76 -10.63
N THR A 174 15.27 -7.17 -9.68
CA THR A 174 15.20 -6.75 -8.29
C THR A 174 15.27 -5.21 -8.19
N GLY A 175 14.33 -4.61 -7.48
CA GLY A 175 14.27 -3.15 -7.30
C GLY A 175 13.56 -2.38 -8.41
N ASP A 176 13.13 -3.02 -9.52
CA ASP A 176 12.21 -2.39 -10.47
C ASP A 176 10.78 -2.38 -9.91
N PHE A 177 9.92 -1.56 -10.52
CA PHE A 177 8.48 -1.61 -10.21
C PHE A 177 7.90 -2.96 -10.61
N SER A 178 6.95 -3.45 -9.83
CA SER A 178 6.23 -4.68 -10.14
C SER A 178 5.54 -4.58 -11.50
N VAL A 179 5.68 -5.63 -12.28
CA VAL A 179 4.86 -5.88 -13.47
C VAL A 179 3.43 -6.21 -13.02
N LEU A 180 3.33 -7.03 -11.99
CA LEU A 180 2.12 -7.40 -11.27
C LEU A 180 2.51 -7.71 -9.83
N ASN A 181 1.64 -7.40 -8.88
CA ASN A 181 1.79 -7.81 -7.49
C ASN A 181 0.44 -8.28 -6.92
N SER A 182 0.50 -9.10 -5.92
CA SER A 182 -0.67 -9.64 -5.26
C SER A 182 -0.39 -9.92 -3.79
N ALA A 183 -1.45 -9.92 -3.01
CA ALA A 183 -1.43 -10.31 -1.60
C ALA A 183 -2.59 -11.27 -1.33
N MET A 184 -2.36 -12.25 -0.48
CA MET A 184 -3.39 -13.17 0.00
C MET A 184 -3.31 -13.26 1.52
N LEU A 185 -4.45 -13.29 2.16
CA LEU A 185 -4.58 -13.49 3.61
C LEU A 185 -5.53 -14.67 3.86
N LYS A 186 -5.15 -15.53 4.82
CA LYS A 186 -5.99 -16.57 5.41
C LYS A 186 -6.21 -16.26 6.88
N GLU A 187 -7.47 -16.04 7.25
CA GLU A 187 -7.91 -15.84 8.64
C GLU A 187 -8.97 -16.90 8.94
N ASN A 188 -8.69 -17.81 9.87
CA ASN A 188 -9.44 -19.06 10.02
C ASN A 188 -9.48 -19.78 8.64
N ASP A 189 -10.66 -20.10 8.14
CA ASP A 189 -10.84 -20.73 6.81
C ASP A 189 -11.25 -19.74 5.72
N THR A 190 -11.06 -18.45 5.94
CA THR A 190 -11.47 -17.38 5.01
C THR A 190 -10.27 -16.75 4.34
N TYR A 191 -10.31 -16.68 3.01
CA TYR A 191 -9.27 -16.06 2.18
C TYR A 191 -9.70 -14.70 1.66
N LYS A 192 -8.75 -13.78 1.60
CA LYS A 192 -8.88 -12.49 0.92
C LYS A 192 -7.74 -12.34 -0.07
N ILE A 193 -8.04 -11.93 -1.29
CA ILE A 193 -7.07 -11.76 -2.38
C ILE A 193 -7.12 -10.31 -2.84
N ALA A 194 -5.96 -9.68 -3.00
CA ALA A 194 -5.83 -8.36 -3.61
C ALA A 194 -4.79 -8.39 -4.72
N ILE A 195 -5.05 -7.66 -5.82
CA ILE A 195 -4.14 -7.59 -6.97
C ILE A 195 -3.86 -6.13 -7.31
N GLY A 196 -2.58 -5.79 -7.46
CA GLY A 196 -2.08 -4.48 -7.82
C GLY A 196 -1.16 -4.50 -9.05
N ALA A 197 -0.54 -3.37 -9.35
CA ALA A 197 0.35 -3.16 -10.51
C ALA A 197 -0.29 -3.53 -11.87
N ARG A 198 -1.61 -3.34 -12.01
CA ARG A 198 -2.43 -3.78 -13.16
C ARG A 198 -2.47 -2.87 -14.40
N PRO A 199 -1.85 -1.80 -14.66
CA PRO A 199 -1.43 -0.47 -14.19
C PRO A 199 -2.51 0.43 -13.59
N GLN A 200 -3.46 -0.12 -12.94
CA GLN A 200 -4.48 0.59 -12.16
C GLN A 200 -4.25 0.39 -10.66
N LYS A 201 -5.00 1.11 -9.83
CA LYS A 201 -4.98 0.95 -8.36
C LYS A 201 -5.23 -0.50 -7.99
N ALA A 202 -4.55 -0.96 -6.94
CA ALA A 202 -4.82 -2.28 -6.37
C ALA A 202 -6.27 -2.38 -5.88
N ARG A 203 -6.85 -3.57 -6.01
CA ARG A 203 -8.22 -3.89 -5.60
C ARG A 203 -8.28 -5.30 -5.01
N LEU A 204 -9.28 -5.51 -4.15
CA LEU A 204 -9.66 -6.85 -3.71
C LEU A 204 -10.30 -7.60 -4.89
N ALA A 205 -9.91 -8.85 -5.07
CA ALA A 205 -10.50 -9.81 -5.99
C ALA A 205 -11.63 -10.54 -5.25
N LEU A 206 -12.81 -9.91 -5.20
CA LEU A 206 -13.91 -10.33 -4.34
C LEU A 206 -14.56 -11.63 -4.83
N GLU A 207 -14.75 -11.79 -6.14
CA GLU A 207 -15.35 -13.01 -6.73
C GLU A 207 -14.41 -14.20 -6.55
N ALA A 208 -13.12 -14.03 -6.83
CA ALA A 208 -12.12 -15.07 -6.60
C ALA A 208 -12.02 -15.47 -5.13
N SER A 209 -12.02 -14.49 -4.22
CA SER A 209 -12.05 -14.75 -2.78
C SER A 209 -13.29 -15.53 -2.36
N ASN A 210 -14.47 -15.18 -2.90
CA ASN A 210 -15.73 -15.88 -2.59
C ASN A 210 -15.74 -17.33 -3.09
N ILE A 211 -15.20 -17.58 -4.29
CA ILE A 211 -15.08 -18.94 -4.83
C ILE A 211 -14.17 -19.78 -3.95
N LEU A 212 -13.00 -19.25 -3.61
CA LEU A 212 -12.06 -19.96 -2.75
C LEU A 212 -12.66 -20.26 -1.37
N ASN A 213 -13.43 -19.33 -0.81
CA ASN A 213 -14.07 -19.51 0.49
C ASN A 213 -15.20 -20.54 0.49
N LYS A 214 -16.01 -20.58 -0.57
CA LYS A 214 -17.19 -21.44 -0.65
C LYS A 214 -16.89 -22.82 -1.24
N GLU A 215 -16.12 -22.85 -2.32
CA GLU A 215 -15.89 -24.06 -3.11
C GLU A 215 -14.55 -24.73 -2.81
N LYS A 216 -13.60 -23.99 -2.14
CA LYS A 216 -12.22 -24.45 -1.87
C LYS A 216 -11.45 -24.83 -3.15
N ASP A 217 -11.85 -24.26 -4.29
CA ASP A 217 -11.29 -24.53 -5.62
C ASP A 217 -10.33 -23.39 -6.01
N ILE A 218 -9.02 -23.62 -5.81
CA ILE A 218 -7.99 -22.66 -6.16
C ILE A 218 -7.83 -22.48 -7.67
N ASP A 219 -8.05 -23.53 -8.45
CA ASP A 219 -7.94 -23.45 -9.90
C ASP A 219 -9.01 -22.52 -10.46
N LYS A 220 -10.25 -22.71 -10.06
CA LYS A 220 -11.36 -21.85 -10.42
C LYS A 220 -11.18 -20.41 -9.92
N ALA A 221 -10.81 -20.24 -8.65
CA ALA A 221 -10.57 -18.92 -8.04
C ALA A 221 -9.47 -18.15 -8.78
N SER A 222 -8.37 -18.80 -9.13
CA SER A 222 -7.25 -18.18 -9.86
C SER A 222 -7.63 -17.70 -11.26
N ILE A 223 -8.46 -18.48 -11.98
CA ILE A 223 -9.00 -18.12 -13.29
C ILE A 223 -9.93 -16.90 -13.16
N VAL A 224 -10.78 -16.87 -12.14
CA VAL A 224 -11.69 -15.73 -11.89
C VAL A 224 -10.89 -14.49 -11.53
N ALA A 225 -9.87 -14.57 -10.67
CA ALA A 225 -8.99 -13.45 -10.35
C ALA A 225 -8.34 -12.81 -11.58
N SER A 226 -8.03 -13.61 -12.61
CA SER A 226 -7.48 -13.11 -13.87
C SER A 226 -8.50 -12.37 -14.75
N LYS A 227 -9.79 -12.48 -14.46
CA LYS A 227 -10.89 -11.95 -15.30
C LYS A 227 -11.72 -10.87 -14.63
N GLU A 228 -11.96 -10.96 -13.32
CA GLU A 228 -12.83 -10.02 -12.59
C GLU A 228 -12.30 -8.60 -12.53
N LEU A 229 -10.96 -8.43 -12.55
CA LEU A 229 -10.33 -7.13 -12.49
C LEU A 229 -9.85 -6.64 -13.87
N THR A 230 -9.85 -5.32 -14.06
CA THR A 230 -9.33 -4.71 -15.28
C THR A 230 -7.80 -4.71 -15.26
N TYR A 231 -7.19 -5.20 -16.32
CA TYR A 231 -5.74 -5.19 -16.55
C TYR A 231 -5.40 -4.29 -17.72
N GLY A 232 -4.31 -3.54 -17.61
CA GLY A 232 -3.81 -2.64 -18.65
C GLY A 232 -2.49 -3.10 -19.25
N SER A 233 -2.15 -2.57 -20.42
CA SER A 233 -0.83 -2.71 -21.05
C SER A 233 0.02 -1.46 -20.83
N ASN A 234 1.33 -1.63 -20.69
CA ASN A 234 2.32 -0.55 -20.71
C ASN A 234 3.68 -1.11 -21.14
N MET A 235 4.76 -0.27 -21.10
CA MET A 235 6.12 -0.67 -21.48
C MET A 235 6.69 -1.87 -20.70
N ARG A 236 6.08 -2.25 -19.55
CA ARG A 236 6.55 -3.38 -18.74
C ARG A 236 5.95 -4.71 -19.18
N ALA A 237 4.66 -4.74 -19.51
CA ALA A 237 3.99 -5.95 -19.97
C ALA A 237 2.64 -5.63 -20.61
N SER A 238 2.14 -6.60 -21.41
CA SER A 238 0.77 -6.57 -21.95
C SER A 238 -0.27 -6.90 -20.88
N LYS A 239 -1.53 -6.60 -21.17
CA LYS A 239 -2.67 -6.96 -20.31
C LYS A 239 -2.87 -8.49 -20.25
N GLU A 240 -2.61 -9.19 -21.37
CA GLU A 240 -2.73 -10.64 -21.47
C GLU A 240 -1.74 -11.31 -20.52
N TYR A 241 -0.45 -10.95 -20.62
CA TYR A 241 0.58 -11.45 -19.71
C TYR A 241 0.23 -11.22 -18.23
N ARG A 242 -0.29 -10.03 -17.89
CA ARG A 242 -0.71 -9.75 -16.50
C ARG A 242 -1.88 -10.60 -16.04
N LYS A 243 -2.82 -10.94 -16.91
CA LYS A 243 -3.91 -11.86 -16.59
C LYS A 243 -3.41 -13.27 -16.29
N ASP A 244 -2.51 -13.78 -17.13
CA ASP A 244 -1.92 -15.10 -16.92
C ASP A 244 -1.11 -15.14 -15.62
N MET A 245 -0.33 -14.09 -15.38
CA MET A 245 0.45 -13.96 -14.15
C MET A 245 -0.40 -13.75 -12.91
N ALA A 246 -1.58 -13.15 -13.01
CA ALA A 246 -2.50 -13.03 -11.87
C ALA A 246 -2.98 -14.40 -11.40
N SER A 247 -3.37 -15.28 -12.34
CA SER A 247 -3.72 -16.67 -12.02
C SER A 247 -2.55 -17.41 -11.37
N ALA A 248 -1.34 -17.28 -11.93
CA ALA A 248 -0.15 -17.94 -11.39
C ALA A 248 0.21 -17.45 -9.97
N LEU A 249 0.16 -16.12 -9.74
CA LEU A 249 0.43 -15.54 -8.42
C LEU A 249 -0.57 -16.02 -7.36
N VAL A 250 -1.86 -16.04 -7.70
CA VAL A 250 -2.91 -16.49 -6.77
C VAL A 250 -2.68 -17.95 -6.36
N LYS A 251 -2.37 -18.83 -7.31
CA LYS A 251 -2.05 -20.25 -7.01
C LYS A 251 -0.80 -20.37 -6.14
N ARG A 252 0.26 -19.64 -6.47
CA ARG A 252 1.54 -19.69 -5.74
C ARG A 252 1.38 -19.23 -4.29
N MET A 253 0.65 -18.14 -4.06
CA MET A 253 0.38 -17.64 -2.71
C MET A 253 -0.50 -18.60 -1.90
N TYR A 254 -1.51 -19.21 -2.53
CA TYR A 254 -2.33 -20.23 -1.88
C TYR A 254 -1.48 -21.42 -1.43
N ASN A 255 -0.65 -21.97 -2.32
CA ASN A 255 0.23 -23.08 -1.96
C ASN A 255 1.20 -22.69 -0.85
N ALA A 256 1.81 -21.50 -0.91
CA ALA A 256 2.69 -21.02 0.15
C ALA A 256 1.99 -20.96 1.52
N ILE A 257 0.73 -20.54 1.58
CA ILE A 257 -0.07 -20.52 2.81
C ILE A 257 -0.36 -21.94 3.31
N GLU A 258 -0.80 -22.84 2.40
CA GLU A 258 -1.19 -24.22 2.79
C GLU A 258 0.02 -25.09 3.15
N GLU A 259 1.16 -24.87 2.51
CA GLU A 259 2.40 -25.63 2.75
C GLU A 259 3.28 -25.02 3.85
N GLY A 260 2.88 -23.89 4.43
CA GLY A 260 3.63 -23.21 5.50
C GLY A 260 4.93 -22.55 5.04
N MET A 261 5.10 -22.29 3.73
CA MET A 261 6.33 -21.74 3.10
C MET A 261 6.30 -20.20 2.99
N TYR A 262 5.83 -19.49 3.99
CA TYR A 262 5.68 -18.03 3.97
C TYR A 262 6.74 -17.25 4.78
N ASN A 263 7.72 -17.95 5.35
CA ASN A 263 8.76 -17.36 6.21
C ASN A 263 10.19 -17.45 5.63
N ASP A 264 10.36 -17.86 4.37
CA ASP A 264 11.67 -17.96 3.71
C ASP A 264 12.06 -16.68 2.96
#